data_f3a70dfe8ea1d7a6a59a6c883ff1c81e
#
_entry.id   f3a70dfe8ea1d7a6a59a6c883ff1c81e
#
_cell.length_a   1.000
_cell.length_b   1.000
_cell.length_c   1.000
_cell.angle_alpha   90.00
_cell.angle_beta   90.00
_cell.angle_gamma   90.00
#
_symmetry.space_group_name_H-M   'P 1'
#
loop_
_entity.id
_entity.type
_entity.pdbx_description
1 polymer ?
#
loop_
_entity_poly.entity_id
_entity_poly.type
_entity_poly.pdbx_seq_one_letter_code
_entity_poly.pdbx_strand_id
1 'polypeptide(L)'
;MQFARINDITLHYQHITAPEGSPVLVFSNSLATDFRIWRDVIVRLVGKAEIITYDNRGHGLSDIGSPPYHLDELVGDLAGLLDLMGTKDVFICGLSVGGMIAQRLATLRPDLTKGLILCDTAAKIGNPEMWDERMQAANSE
;
A
#
# COMPACT_ATOMS: atom_id res chain seq x y z
N MET A 1 11.73 -10.23 -7.04
CA MET A 1 10.37 -10.01 -7.57
C MET A 1 9.52 -11.14 -7.02
N GLN A 2 8.49 -10.81 -6.26
CA GLN A 2 7.66 -11.77 -5.55
C GLN A 2 6.19 -11.50 -5.89
N PHE A 3 5.41 -12.55 -6.02
CA PHE A 3 3.98 -12.48 -6.30
C PHE A 3 3.23 -13.37 -5.33
N ALA A 4 2.06 -12.93 -4.92
CA ALA A 4 1.19 -13.70 -4.05
C ALA A 4 -0.28 -13.62 -4.54
N ARG A 5 -1.00 -14.72 -4.45
CA ARG A 5 -2.45 -14.70 -4.68
C ARG A 5 -3.12 -14.17 -3.42
N ILE A 6 -3.69 -12.99 -3.51
CA ILE A 6 -4.39 -12.31 -2.42
C ILE A 6 -5.79 -11.99 -2.90
N ASN A 7 -6.79 -12.45 -2.17
CA ASN A 7 -8.18 -12.30 -2.56
C ASN A 7 -8.42 -12.81 -3.99
N ASP A 8 -8.84 -11.94 -4.90
CA ASP A 8 -9.15 -12.23 -6.30
C ASP A 8 -8.03 -11.88 -7.29
N ILE A 9 -6.89 -11.32 -6.80
CA ILE A 9 -5.79 -10.83 -7.64
C ILE A 9 -4.46 -11.50 -7.33
N THR A 10 -3.52 -11.40 -8.27
CA THR A 10 -2.10 -11.64 -8.03
C THR A 10 -1.44 -10.32 -7.69
N LEU A 11 -0.94 -10.21 -6.46
CA LEU A 11 -0.29 -9.01 -5.95
C LEU A 11 1.22 -9.12 -6.12
N HIS A 12 1.84 -8.10 -6.72
CA HIS A 12 3.29 -7.94 -6.74
C HIS A 12 3.76 -7.29 -5.44
N TYR A 13 4.81 -7.84 -4.85
CA TYR A 13 5.42 -7.28 -3.65
C TYR A 13 6.92 -7.52 -3.59
N GLN A 14 7.60 -6.84 -2.70
CA GLN A 14 8.98 -7.10 -2.32
C GLN A 14 9.08 -7.18 -0.80
N HIS A 15 9.90 -8.11 -0.34
CA HIS A 15 10.24 -8.27 1.06
C HIS A 15 11.76 -8.24 1.21
N ILE A 16 12.25 -7.28 1.96
CA ILE A 16 13.66 -7.10 2.28
C ILE A 16 13.83 -7.35 3.77
N THR A 17 14.53 -8.41 4.10
CA THR A 17 14.76 -8.81 5.49
C THR A 17 15.80 -7.92 6.17
N ALA A 18 15.74 -7.88 7.51
CA ALA A 18 16.70 -7.20 8.38
C ALA A 18 17.08 -8.11 9.56
N PRO A 19 18.06 -7.74 10.40
CA PRO A 19 18.38 -8.48 11.61
C PRO A 19 17.16 -8.67 12.51
N GLU A 20 17.12 -9.80 13.22
CA GLU A 20 16.05 -10.12 14.18
C GLU A 20 15.81 -8.97 15.16
N GLY A 21 14.54 -8.67 15.43
CA GLY A 21 14.13 -7.56 16.29
C GLY A 21 14.09 -6.20 15.62
N SER A 22 14.44 -6.09 14.34
CA SER A 22 14.27 -4.87 13.56
C SER A 22 12.78 -4.52 13.39
N PRO A 23 12.42 -3.21 13.33
CA PRO A 23 11.04 -2.83 13.04
C PRO A 23 10.65 -3.24 11.62
N VAL A 24 9.38 -3.59 11.42
CA VAL A 24 8.82 -3.88 10.11
C VAL A 24 8.15 -2.63 9.55
N LEU A 25 8.59 -2.20 8.37
CA LEU A 25 8.05 -1.06 7.64
C LEU A 25 7.34 -1.52 6.37
N VAL A 26 6.09 -1.13 6.22
CA VAL A 26 5.29 -1.35 5.03
C VAL A 26 5.11 -0.03 4.30
N PHE A 27 5.37 -0.01 2.99
CA PHE A 27 5.17 1.17 2.16
C PHE A 27 3.96 1.01 1.26
N SER A 28 3.01 1.94 1.36
CA SER A 28 1.79 1.98 0.57
C SER A 28 1.80 3.19 -0.35
N ASN A 29 1.70 2.93 -1.66
CA ASN A 29 1.98 3.87 -2.75
C ASN A 29 0.85 4.87 -2.98
N SER A 30 1.18 5.96 -3.67
CA SER A 30 0.21 6.92 -4.21
C SER A 30 -0.53 6.34 -5.42
N LEU A 31 -1.65 6.97 -5.79
CA LEU A 31 -2.38 6.68 -7.02
C LEU A 31 -1.49 6.88 -8.25
N ALA A 32 -1.65 6.01 -9.24
CA ALA A 32 -0.89 6.00 -10.50
C ALA A 32 0.64 5.86 -10.33
N THR A 33 1.07 5.26 -9.21
CA THR A 33 2.49 4.96 -8.95
C THR A 33 2.68 3.50 -8.57
N ASP A 34 3.91 3.07 -8.53
CA ASP A 34 4.31 1.75 -8.05
C ASP A 34 5.37 1.85 -6.93
N PHE A 35 5.78 0.71 -6.39
CA PHE A 35 6.71 0.64 -5.26
C PHE A 35 8.05 1.36 -5.50
N ARG A 36 8.44 1.63 -6.74
CA ARG A 36 9.72 2.28 -7.10
C ARG A 36 9.83 3.71 -6.58
N ILE A 37 8.71 4.36 -6.26
CA ILE A 37 8.72 5.70 -5.64
C ILE A 37 9.47 5.73 -4.30
N TRP A 38 9.62 4.57 -3.64
CA TRP A 38 10.27 4.43 -2.35
C TRP A 38 11.76 4.08 -2.43
N ARG A 39 12.31 3.93 -3.64
CA ARG A 39 13.67 3.43 -3.87
C ARG A 39 14.72 4.14 -3.00
N ASP A 40 14.74 5.46 -3.01
CA ASP A 40 15.77 6.24 -2.32
C ASP A 40 15.61 6.17 -0.78
N VAL A 41 14.39 5.99 -0.30
CA VAL A 41 14.09 5.77 1.12
C VAL A 41 14.54 4.36 1.52
N ILE A 42 14.20 3.35 0.72
CA ILE A 42 14.54 1.95 0.98
C ILE A 42 16.05 1.78 1.10
N VAL A 43 16.82 2.33 0.18
CA VAL A 43 18.30 2.25 0.19
C VAL A 43 18.89 2.75 1.51
N ARG A 44 18.29 3.75 2.15
CA ARG A 44 18.73 4.30 3.44
C ARG A 44 18.33 3.45 4.65
N LEU A 45 17.35 2.57 4.48
CA LEU A 45 16.74 1.75 5.53
C LEU A 45 17.17 0.29 5.51
N VAL A 46 17.75 -0.19 4.40
CA VAL A 46 18.27 -1.56 4.29
C VAL A 46 19.21 -1.88 5.47
N GLY A 47 18.96 -3.01 6.11
CA GLY A 47 19.70 -3.48 7.29
C GLY A 47 19.28 -2.83 8.63
N LYS A 48 18.39 -1.81 8.59
CA LYS A 48 17.87 -1.12 9.79
C LYS A 48 16.42 -1.46 10.08
N ALA A 49 15.67 -1.82 9.06
CA ALA A 49 14.28 -2.22 9.16
C ALA A 49 14.00 -3.35 8.15
N GLU A 50 13.11 -4.24 8.50
CA GLU A 50 12.47 -5.14 7.57
C GLU A 50 11.48 -4.34 6.72
N ILE A 51 11.53 -4.50 5.41
CA ILE A 51 10.79 -3.64 4.48
C ILE A 51 9.88 -4.50 3.61
N ILE A 52 8.61 -4.11 3.57
CA ILE A 52 7.60 -4.67 2.68
C ILE A 52 7.11 -3.54 1.79
N THR A 53 7.20 -3.73 0.48
CA THR A 53 6.58 -2.87 -0.52
C THR A 53 5.65 -3.69 -1.40
N TYR A 54 4.62 -3.09 -1.94
CA TYR A 54 3.70 -3.78 -2.85
C TYR A 54 3.11 -2.80 -3.85
N ASP A 55 2.60 -3.32 -4.94
CA ASP A 55 1.83 -2.55 -5.89
C ASP A 55 0.34 -2.75 -5.61
N ASN A 56 -0.41 -1.66 -5.48
CA ASN A 56 -1.87 -1.73 -5.34
C ASN A 56 -2.49 -2.44 -6.55
N ARG A 57 -3.68 -3.06 -6.38
CA ARG A 57 -4.45 -3.55 -7.54
C ARG A 57 -4.57 -2.48 -8.62
N GLY A 58 -4.46 -2.86 -9.89
CA GLY A 58 -4.47 -1.94 -11.02
C GLY A 58 -3.21 -1.09 -11.18
N HIS A 59 -2.15 -1.34 -10.41
CA HIS A 59 -0.89 -0.59 -10.46
C HIS A 59 0.31 -1.53 -10.62
N GLY A 60 1.39 -0.99 -11.18
CA GLY A 60 2.66 -1.68 -11.32
C GLY A 60 2.54 -3.05 -11.97
N LEU A 61 2.96 -4.09 -11.26
CA LEU A 61 2.90 -5.47 -11.73
C LEU A 61 1.79 -6.30 -11.07
N SER A 62 0.94 -5.68 -10.27
CA SER A 62 -0.25 -6.34 -9.71
C SER A 62 -1.37 -6.45 -10.73
N ASP A 63 -2.21 -7.48 -10.58
CA ASP A 63 -3.41 -7.66 -11.42
C ASP A 63 -4.37 -6.47 -11.28
N ILE A 64 -5.15 -6.24 -12.33
CA ILE A 64 -6.17 -5.19 -12.34
C ILE A 64 -7.35 -5.57 -11.44
N GLY A 65 -7.78 -6.84 -11.46
CA GLY A 65 -9.02 -7.25 -10.80
C GLY A 65 -10.26 -6.66 -11.49
N SER A 66 -11.27 -6.32 -10.71
CA SER A 66 -12.55 -5.81 -11.22
C SER A 66 -12.81 -4.37 -10.75
N PRO A 67 -12.59 -3.34 -11.59
CA PRO A 67 -12.94 -1.97 -11.26
C PRO A 67 -14.46 -1.76 -11.30
N PRO A 68 -15.02 -0.69 -10.64
CA PRO A 68 -14.30 0.29 -9.84
C PRO A 68 -13.85 -0.26 -8.48
N TYR A 69 -12.74 0.26 -7.94
CA TYR A 69 -12.21 -0.18 -6.65
C TYR A 69 -12.77 0.65 -5.50
N HIS A 70 -13.07 -0.03 -4.41
CA HIS A 70 -13.38 0.62 -3.14
C HIS A 70 -12.15 0.60 -2.22
N LEU A 71 -12.05 1.57 -1.32
CA LEU A 71 -10.93 1.65 -0.38
C LEU A 71 -10.77 0.35 0.44
N ASP A 72 -11.87 -0.26 0.85
CA ASP A 72 -11.85 -1.49 1.66
C ASP A 72 -11.28 -2.69 0.88
N GLU A 73 -11.34 -2.71 -0.46
CA GLU A 73 -10.66 -3.74 -1.27
C GLU A 73 -9.14 -3.55 -1.23
N LEU A 74 -8.68 -2.30 -1.40
CA LEU A 74 -7.25 -1.97 -1.29
C LEU A 74 -6.69 -2.30 0.11
N VAL A 75 -7.47 -2.03 1.13
CA VAL A 75 -7.13 -2.38 2.52
C VAL A 75 -7.12 -3.90 2.71
N GLY A 76 -8.09 -4.61 2.15
CA GLY A 76 -8.17 -6.07 2.18
C GLY A 76 -6.98 -6.74 1.51
N ASP A 77 -6.45 -6.16 0.42
CA ASP A 77 -5.26 -6.67 -0.26
C ASP A 77 -4.02 -6.55 0.62
N LEU A 78 -3.81 -5.40 1.25
CA LEU A 78 -2.69 -5.21 2.17
C LEU A 78 -2.82 -6.12 3.40
N ALA A 79 -4.02 -6.20 3.98
CA ALA A 79 -4.27 -7.10 5.12
C ALA A 79 -3.97 -8.56 4.75
N GLY A 80 -4.47 -9.01 3.59
CA GLY A 80 -4.24 -10.36 3.09
C GLY A 80 -2.76 -10.66 2.83
N LEU A 81 -1.99 -9.69 2.33
CA LEU A 81 -0.54 -9.84 2.18
C LEU A 81 0.15 -10.02 3.52
N LEU A 82 -0.17 -9.19 4.52
CA LEU A 82 0.42 -9.29 5.86
C LEU A 82 0.03 -10.59 6.56
N ASP A 83 -1.22 -11.03 6.43
CA ASP A 83 -1.69 -12.30 6.96
C ASP A 83 -0.96 -13.49 6.31
N LEU A 84 -0.78 -13.48 4.98
CA LEU A 84 -0.03 -14.51 4.26
C LEU A 84 1.43 -14.59 4.73
N MET A 85 2.05 -13.44 5.00
CA MET A 85 3.43 -13.36 5.48
C MET A 85 3.55 -13.70 6.98
N GLY A 86 2.44 -13.81 7.71
CA GLY A 86 2.44 -13.97 9.17
C GLY A 86 2.98 -12.76 9.92
N THR A 87 2.95 -11.59 9.29
CA THR A 87 3.57 -10.36 9.81
C THR A 87 2.54 -9.51 10.54
N LYS A 88 2.89 -9.06 11.74
CA LYS A 88 2.05 -8.22 12.62
C LYS A 88 2.88 -7.08 13.19
N ASP A 89 2.20 -6.15 13.89
CA ASP A 89 2.86 -5.03 14.56
C ASP A 89 3.72 -4.18 13.61
N VAL A 90 3.23 -3.91 12.41
CA VAL A 90 3.96 -3.16 11.39
C VAL A 90 3.77 -1.65 11.51
N PHE A 91 4.79 -0.89 11.12
CA PHE A 91 4.66 0.53 10.83
C PHE A 91 4.30 0.67 9.35
N ILE A 92 3.26 1.44 9.03
CA ILE A 92 2.80 1.64 7.65
C ILE A 92 3.10 3.08 7.24
N CYS A 93 3.96 3.23 6.24
CA CYS A 93 4.25 4.51 5.60
C CYS A 93 3.39 4.64 4.34
N GLY A 94 2.40 5.51 4.37
CA GLY A 94 1.45 5.68 3.28
C GLY A 94 1.49 7.08 2.69
N LEU A 95 1.62 7.14 1.35
CA LEU A 95 1.58 8.38 0.58
C LEU A 95 0.22 8.54 -0.11
N SER A 96 -0.44 9.70 0.09
CA SER A 96 -1.72 10.01 -0.57
C SER A 96 -2.78 8.92 -0.33
N VAL A 97 -3.28 8.22 -1.36
CA VAL A 97 -4.20 7.09 -1.21
C VAL A 97 -3.61 5.97 -0.32
N GLY A 98 -2.30 5.76 -0.38
CA GLY A 98 -1.62 4.81 0.51
C GLY A 98 -1.75 5.19 1.98
N GLY A 99 -1.80 6.48 2.30
CA GLY A 99 -2.10 6.96 3.65
C GLY A 99 -3.55 6.74 4.07
N MET A 100 -4.51 6.81 3.14
CA MET A 100 -5.90 6.43 3.40
C MET A 100 -6.03 4.93 3.70
N ILE A 101 -5.33 4.09 2.91
CA ILE A 101 -5.25 2.64 3.13
C ILE A 101 -4.70 2.35 4.53
N ALA A 102 -3.59 3.00 4.90
CA ALA A 102 -2.93 2.82 6.20
C ALA A 102 -3.87 3.18 7.37
N GLN A 103 -4.55 4.32 7.31
CA GLN A 103 -5.52 4.75 8.33
C GLN A 103 -6.69 3.77 8.44
N ARG A 104 -7.23 3.33 7.31
CA ARG A 104 -8.35 2.40 7.30
C ARG A 104 -7.94 1.02 7.80
N LEU A 105 -6.75 0.52 7.43
CA LEU A 105 -6.21 -0.73 7.95
C LEU A 105 -6.05 -0.68 9.47
N ALA A 106 -5.48 0.40 10.01
CA ALA A 106 -5.30 0.56 11.45
C ALA A 106 -6.65 0.51 12.22
N THR A 107 -7.73 0.96 11.57
CA THR A 107 -9.09 0.90 12.14
C THR A 107 -9.67 -0.52 12.08
N LEU A 108 -9.53 -1.20 10.94
CA LEU A 108 -10.14 -2.52 10.70
C LEU A 108 -9.31 -3.68 11.28
N ARG A 109 -8.00 -3.55 11.27
CA ARG A 109 -7.04 -4.57 11.69
C ARG A 109 -5.96 -3.97 12.63
N PRO A 110 -6.39 -3.50 13.81
CA PRO A 110 -5.45 -2.95 14.81
C PRO A 110 -4.39 -3.98 15.27
N ASP A 111 -4.67 -5.27 15.09
CA ASP A 111 -3.74 -6.37 15.36
C ASP A 111 -2.52 -6.38 14.40
N LEU A 112 -2.64 -5.80 13.23
CA LEU A 112 -1.56 -5.71 12.25
C LEU A 112 -0.72 -4.44 12.40
N THR A 113 -1.29 -3.36 12.98
CA THR A 113 -0.73 -2.01 12.89
C THR A 113 -0.13 -1.57 14.21
N LYS A 114 1.17 -1.29 14.23
CA LYS A 114 1.90 -0.70 15.35
C LYS A 114 1.91 0.82 15.31
N GLY A 115 1.99 1.40 14.12
CA GLY A 115 2.01 2.84 13.94
C GLY A 115 1.91 3.26 12.47
N LEU A 116 1.62 4.54 12.24
CA LEU A 116 1.42 5.11 10.92
C LEU A 116 2.42 6.25 10.67
N ILE A 117 2.96 6.30 9.46
CA ILE A 117 3.72 7.43 8.91
C ILE A 117 2.90 7.93 7.72
N LEU A 118 2.27 9.08 7.87
CA LEU A 118 1.33 9.63 6.91
C LEU A 118 1.99 10.76 6.12
N CYS A 119 2.10 10.57 4.80
CA CYS A 119 2.75 11.48 3.89
C CYS A 119 1.72 12.05 2.90
N ASP A 120 1.59 13.38 2.82
CA ASP A 120 0.72 14.09 1.87
C ASP A 120 -0.64 13.41 1.68
N THR A 121 -1.34 13.17 2.78
CA THR A 121 -2.59 12.42 2.84
C THR A 121 -3.61 13.09 3.77
N ALA A 122 -4.82 12.54 3.77
CA ALA A 122 -5.91 12.95 4.65
C ALA A 122 -6.85 11.78 4.90
N ALA A 123 -7.79 11.92 5.83
CA ALA A 123 -8.85 10.92 6.04
C ALA A 123 -9.79 10.82 4.82
N LYS A 124 -9.94 11.92 4.08
CA LYS A 124 -10.68 12.01 2.81
C LYS A 124 -9.95 12.96 1.88
N ILE A 125 -9.70 12.53 0.65
CA ILE A 125 -9.02 13.33 -0.38
C ILE A 125 -10.03 13.72 -1.46
N GLY A 126 -10.21 15.06 -1.61
CA GLY A 126 -11.10 15.65 -2.62
C GLY A 126 -12.59 15.42 -2.36
N ASN A 127 -13.37 15.72 -3.39
CA ASN A 127 -14.81 15.52 -3.45
C ASN A 127 -15.18 14.82 -4.76
N PRO A 128 -16.42 14.33 -4.94
CA PRO A 128 -16.83 13.64 -6.16
C PRO A 128 -16.57 14.46 -7.43
N GLU A 129 -16.88 15.74 -7.41
CA GLU A 129 -16.75 16.64 -8.58
C GLU A 129 -15.30 16.73 -9.05
N MET A 130 -14.36 16.88 -8.13
CA MET A 130 -12.93 16.91 -8.45
C MET A 130 -12.45 15.58 -9.07
N TRP A 131 -12.95 14.47 -8.57
CA TRP A 131 -12.57 13.15 -9.11
C TRP A 131 -13.20 12.90 -10.48
N ASP A 132 -14.45 13.33 -10.70
CA ASP A 132 -15.12 13.24 -12.00
C ASP A 132 -14.38 14.07 -13.07
N GLU A 133 -13.95 15.29 -12.73
CA GLU A 133 -13.14 16.13 -13.62
C GLU A 133 -11.82 15.44 -14.00
N ARG A 134 -11.13 14.82 -13.04
CA ARG A 134 -9.90 14.08 -13.30
C ARG A 134 -10.10 12.84 -14.16
N MET A 135 -11.18 12.10 -13.95
CA MET A 135 -11.53 10.95 -14.78
C MET A 135 -11.86 11.37 -16.21
N GLN A 136 -12.59 12.47 -16.38
CA GLN A 136 -12.90 13.02 -17.71
C GLN A 136 -11.62 13.46 -18.43
N ALA A 137 -10.71 14.15 -17.74
CA ALA A 137 -9.44 14.57 -18.30
C ALA A 137 -8.58 13.36 -18.74
N ALA A 138 -8.50 12.32 -17.93
CA ALA A 138 -7.76 11.10 -18.25
C ALA A 138 -8.34 10.30 -19.43
N ASN A 139 -9.65 10.41 -19.67
CA ASN A 139 -10.33 9.73 -20.80
C ASN A 139 -10.36 10.56 -22.08
N SER A 140 -9.92 11.82 -22.05
CA SER A 140 -9.92 12.73 -23.20
C SER A 140 -8.60 12.74 -24.00
N GLU A 141 -7.59 12.01 -23.56
CA GLU A 141 -6.31 11.76 -24.24
C GLU A 141 -6.36 10.44 -25.03
#